data_77af1061df418a6498700fa1c08cc8fb
#
_entry.id   77af1061df418a6498700fa1c08cc8fb
#
_cell.length_a   1.000
_cell.length_b   1.000
_cell.length_c   1.000
_cell.angle_alpha   90.00
_cell.angle_beta   90.00
_cell.angle_gamma   90.00
#
_symmetry.space_group_name_H-M   'P 1'
#
loop_
_entity.id
_entity.type
_entity.pdbx_description
1 polymer ?
#
loop_
_entity_poly.entity_id
_entity_poly.type
_entity_poly.pdbx_seq_one_letter_code
_entity_poly.pdbx_strand_id
1 'polypeptide(L)'
;MTVLQTIAVAFAMFSAVPVPQFDWNKKNMRYSLCAFPLVGVLCGVLWCVCASLPLPAMVRAAGFCLIPVWVTGGIHLDGYADTCDALCSYGDTKKKLDILKDPHCGAFAVIRLCSYFVAYFALCCCVQFTPQVGAVWLLALVLERACSGYAVAAFPLAKNTGLAHTFATAADRTTVRRVLGCLSIALAVALFALGGGVLVLAAGVALWRYHRVAVKQFGGITGDLAGWFLQKAELYMLAALVFCQWKGFL
;
A
#
# COMPACT_ATOMS: atom_id res chain seq x y z
N MET A 1 14.71 -18.64 -14.10
CA MET A 1 13.90 -17.43 -13.77
C MET A 1 14.85 -16.25 -13.76
N THR A 2 14.58 -15.22 -14.52
CA THR A 2 15.37 -13.99 -14.49
C THR A 2 14.74 -13.02 -13.47
N VAL A 3 15.56 -12.18 -12.87
CA VAL A 3 15.09 -11.11 -11.96
C VAL A 3 14.08 -10.21 -12.67
N LEU A 4 14.29 -9.95 -13.97
CA LEU A 4 13.38 -9.16 -14.80
C LEU A 4 11.97 -9.75 -14.90
N GLN A 5 11.84 -11.08 -15.04
CA GLN A 5 10.52 -11.74 -15.04
C GLN A 5 9.79 -11.58 -13.71
N THR A 6 10.50 -11.69 -12.58
CA THR A 6 9.94 -11.46 -11.24
C THR A 6 9.41 -10.04 -11.09
N ILE A 7 10.19 -9.04 -11.53
CA ILE A 7 9.78 -7.63 -11.52
C ILE A 7 8.57 -7.41 -12.42
N ALA A 8 8.59 -7.92 -13.65
CA ALA A 8 7.47 -7.77 -14.59
C ALA A 8 6.17 -8.37 -14.05
N VAL A 9 6.21 -9.56 -13.41
CA VAL A 9 5.03 -10.16 -12.76
C VAL A 9 4.54 -9.31 -11.62
N ALA A 10 5.42 -8.71 -10.80
CA ALA A 10 5.01 -7.82 -9.72
C ALA A 10 4.36 -6.55 -10.27
N PHE A 11 4.93 -5.92 -11.30
CA PHE A 11 4.34 -4.72 -11.92
C PHE A 11 3.03 -5.04 -12.64
N ALA A 12 2.92 -6.16 -13.35
CA ALA A 12 1.68 -6.59 -14.00
C ALA A 12 0.54 -6.79 -13.00
N MET A 13 0.85 -7.18 -11.76
CA MET A 13 -0.14 -7.43 -10.72
C MET A 13 -0.49 -6.17 -9.91
N PHE A 14 0.50 -5.37 -9.54
CA PHE A 14 0.34 -4.32 -8.55
C PHE A 14 0.40 -2.91 -9.14
N SER A 15 0.46 -2.81 -10.48
CA SER A 15 0.48 -1.51 -11.16
C SER A 15 -0.25 -1.57 -12.50
N ALA A 16 -0.64 -0.40 -13.00
CA ALA A 16 -1.17 -0.21 -14.34
C ALA A 16 -0.07 0.05 -15.39
N VAL A 17 1.20 -0.03 -14.99
CA VAL A 17 2.33 0.19 -15.89
C VAL A 17 2.39 -0.95 -16.91
N PRO A 18 2.42 -0.64 -18.22
CA PRO A 18 2.52 -1.67 -19.24
C PRO A 18 3.87 -2.37 -19.16
N VAL A 19 3.84 -3.67 -18.91
CA VAL A 19 5.02 -4.54 -18.86
C VAL A 19 4.79 -5.80 -19.69
N PRO A 20 5.87 -6.45 -20.17
CA PRO A 20 5.74 -7.74 -20.86
C PRO A 20 4.99 -8.75 -19.98
N GLN A 21 4.00 -9.41 -20.55
CA GLN A 21 3.21 -10.43 -19.86
C GLN A 21 3.95 -11.75 -19.82
N PHE A 22 4.01 -12.36 -18.65
CA PHE A 22 4.59 -13.68 -18.42
C PHE A 22 3.54 -14.59 -17.78
N ASP A 23 3.68 -15.90 -17.96
CA ASP A 23 2.79 -16.88 -17.34
C ASP A 23 2.84 -16.79 -15.82
N TRP A 24 1.65 -16.77 -15.22
CA TRP A 24 1.45 -16.74 -13.77
C TRP A 24 1.56 -18.13 -13.16
N ASN A 25 2.75 -18.69 -13.23
CA ASN A 25 3.07 -20.00 -12.66
C ASN A 25 3.88 -19.86 -11.37
N LYS A 26 3.95 -20.94 -10.58
CA LYS A 26 4.69 -20.96 -9.31
C LYS A 26 6.13 -20.50 -9.45
N LYS A 27 6.77 -20.75 -10.59
CA LYS A 27 8.16 -20.38 -10.85
C LYS A 27 8.29 -18.85 -10.98
N ASN A 28 7.43 -18.20 -11.76
CA ASN A 28 7.47 -16.76 -12.02
C ASN A 28 6.96 -15.92 -10.85
N MET A 29 6.07 -16.48 -10.03
CA MET A 29 5.47 -15.80 -8.87
C MET A 29 6.28 -15.97 -7.58
N ARG A 30 7.24 -16.90 -7.53
CA ARG A 30 7.95 -17.32 -6.31
C ARG A 30 8.50 -16.17 -5.45
N TYR A 31 9.01 -15.12 -6.08
CA TYR A 31 9.63 -13.95 -5.42
C TYR A 31 8.98 -12.62 -5.82
N SER A 32 7.84 -12.64 -6.50
CA SER A 32 7.17 -11.42 -6.99
C SER A 32 6.80 -10.45 -5.86
N LEU A 33 6.44 -10.96 -4.68
CA LEU A 33 6.20 -10.13 -3.50
C LEU A 33 7.44 -9.35 -3.05
N CYS A 34 8.67 -9.87 -3.28
CA CYS A 34 9.90 -9.14 -2.99
C CYS A 34 10.13 -7.96 -3.94
N ALA A 35 9.52 -7.98 -5.13
CA ALA A 35 9.58 -6.89 -6.10
C ALA A 35 8.46 -5.87 -5.93
N PHE A 36 7.43 -6.14 -5.13
CA PHE A 36 6.32 -5.22 -4.87
C PHE A 36 6.77 -3.84 -4.33
N PRO A 37 7.77 -3.72 -3.43
CA PRO A 37 8.31 -2.43 -3.00
C PRO A 37 8.80 -1.53 -4.13
N LEU A 38 9.18 -2.07 -5.31
CA LEU A 38 9.60 -1.28 -6.47
C LEU A 38 8.46 -0.42 -7.06
N VAL A 39 7.21 -0.85 -6.90
CA VAL A 39 6.04 -0.02 -7.24
C VAL A 39 5.99 1.21 -6.32
N GLY A 40 6.40 1.08 -5.05
CA GLY A 40 6.57 2.20 -4.12
C GLY A 40 7.66 3.16 -4.55
N VAL A 41 8.80 2.62 -5.05
CA VAL A 41 9.88 3.46 -5.61
C VAL A 41 9.35 4.28 -6.78
N LEU A 42 8.60 3.66 -7.70
CA LEU A 42 8.02 4.37 -8.85
C LEU A 42 7.07 5.49 -8.40
N CYS A 43 6.15 5.21 -7.47
CA CYS A 43 5.26 6.22 -6.91
C CYS A 43 6.06 7.38 -6.29
N GLY A 44 7.08 7.09 -5.47
CA GLY A 44 7.89 8.09 -4.81
C GLY A 44 8.73 8.94 -5.78
N VAL A 45 9.30 8.31 -6.80
CA VAL A 45 10.05 9.03 -7.86
C VAL A 45 9.12 9.97 -8.63
N LEU A 46 7.96 9.50 -9.07
CA LEU A 46 6.98 10.33 -9.79
C LEU A 46 6.46 11.47 -8.90
N TRP A 47 6.32 11.23 -7.59
CA TRP A 47 5.94 12.25 -6.63
C TRP A 47 7.03 13.34 -6.51
N CYS A 48 8.31 12.97 -6.45
CA CYS A 48 9.42 13.91 -6.46
C CYS A 48 9.52 14.68 -7.79
N VAL A 49 9.29 14.02 -8.92
CA VAL A 49 9.23 14.68 -10.24
C VAL A 49 8.10 15.70 -10.26
N CYS A 50 6.89 15.34 -9.82
CA CYS A 50 5.75 16.26 -9.73
C CYS A 50 6.08 17.47 -8.84
N ALA A 51 6.78 17.25 -7.73
CA ALA A 51 7.21 18.32 -6.83
C ALA A 51 8.19 19.31 -7.47
N SER A 52 9.05 18.85 -8.39
CA SER A 52 10.03 19.67 -9.07
C SER A 52 9.48 20.50 -10.26
N LEU A 53 8.26 20.17 -10.69
CA LEU A 53 7.62 20.89 -11.80
C LEU A 53 7.10 22.26 -11.33
N PRO A 54 7.14 23.31 -12.19
CA PRO A 54 6.65 24.65 -11.88
C PRO A 54 5.10 24.71 -11.93
N LEU A 55 4.45 23.87 -11.13
CA LEU A 55 2.99 23.75 -11.07
C LEU A 55 2.40 24.65 -9.97
N PRO A 56 1.19 25.20 -10.17
CA PRO A 56 0.43 25.81 -9.10
C PRO A 56 0.25 24.85 -7.92
N ALA A 57 0.28 25.36 -6.68
CA ALA A 57 0.27 24.53 -5.48
C ALA A 57 -0.88 23.51 -5.43
N MET A 58 -2.09 23.93 -5.82
CA MET A 58 -3.26 23.04 -5.86
C MET A 58 -3.14 21.93 -6.90
N VAL A 59 -2.55 22.23 -8.07
CA VAL A 59 -2.32 21.23 -9.15
C VAL A 59 -1.26 20.23 -8.71
N ARG A 60 -0.20 20.70 -8.06
CA ARG A 60 0.84 19.83 -7.48
C ARG A 60 0.28 18.93 -6.39
N ALA A 61 -0.57 19.45 -5.50
CA ALA A 61 -1.25 18.66 -4.47
C ALA A 61 -2.18 17.59 -5.07
N ALA A 62 -2.89 17.92 -6.15
CA ALA A 62 -3.69 16.96 -6.90
C ALA A 62 -2.79 15.87 -7.53
N GLY A 63 -1.65 16.25 -8.10
CA GLY A 63 -0.64 15.29 -8.58
C GLY A 63 -0.17 14.34 -7.48
N PHE A 64 0.18 14.87 -6.31
CA PHE A 64 0.57 14.06 -5.14
C PHE A 64 -0.51 13.06 -4.74
N CYS A 65 -1.77 13.47 -4.78
CA CYS A 65 -2.92 12.65 -4.45
C CYS A 65 -3.16 11.54 -5.49
N LEU A 66 -3.00 11.84 -6.77
CA LEU A 66 -3.42 10.95 -7.86
C LEU A 66 -2.30 10.04 -8.38
N ILE A 67 -1.02 10.36 -8.17
CA ILE A 67 0.11 9.53 -8.63
C ILE A 67 -0.01 8.08 -8.16
N PRO A 68 -0.25 7.77 -6.86
CA PRO A 68 -0.42 6.39 -6.43
C PRO A 68 -1.59 5.69 -7.12
N VAL A 69 -2.69 6.41 -7.37
CA VAL A 69 -3.86 5.88 -8.07
C VAL A 69 -3.54 5.51 -9.51
N TRP A 70 -2.88 6.41 -10.25
CA TRP A 70 -2.51 6.17 -11.66
C TRP A 70 -1.48 5.06 -11.80
N VAL A 71 -0.47 5.04 -10.92
CA VAL A 71 0.56 3.99 -10.95
C VAL A 71 -0.05 2.62 -10.65
N THR A 72 -0.97 2.52 -9.70
CA THR A 72 -1.56 1.23 -9.29
C THR A 72 -2.82 0.85 -10.08
N GLY A 73 -3.34 1.76 -10.92
CA GLY A 73 -4.61 1.54 -11.62
C GLY A 73 -5.81 1.46 -10.67
N GLY A 74 -5.67 1.94 -9.43
CA GLY A 74 -6.74 1.95 -8.44
C GLY A 74 -6.98 0.63 -7.71
N ILE A 75 -6.22 -0.45 -7.97
CA ILE A 75 -6.45 -1.78 -7.37
C ILE A 75 -6.44 -1.75 -5.83
N HIS A 76 -5.64 -0.88 -5.22
CA HIS A 76 -5.60 -0.76 -3.75
C HIS A 76 -6.80 0.03 -3.21
N LEU A 77 -7.28 1.02 -3.97
CA LEU A 77 -8.50 1.78 -3.63
C LEU A 77 -9.75 0.92 -3.76
N ASP A 78 -9.81 0.04 -4.74
CA ASP A 78 -10.85 -0.95 -4.90
C ASP A 78 -10.97 -1.83 -3.64
N GLY A 79 -9.85 -2.47 -3.25
CA GLY A 79 -9.82 -3.25 -2.02
C GLY A 79 -10.11 -2.42 -0.75
N TYR A 80 -9.73 -1.14 -0.73
CA TYR A 80 -10.10 -0.22 0.35
C TYR A 80 -11.61 0.00 0.42
N ALA A 81 -12.25 0.24 -0.71
CA ALA A 81 -13.69 0.46 -0.84
C ALA A 81 -14.48 -0.76 -0.35
N ASP A 82 -14.15 -1.95 -0.89
CA ASP A 82 -14.81 -3.22 -0.55
C ASP A 82 -14.66 -3.56 0.93
N THR A 83 -13.45 -3.40 1.47
CA THR A 83 -13.20 -3.62 2.89
C THR A 83 -13.99 -2.65 3.76
N CYS A 84 -14.09 -1.38 3.38
CA CYS A 84 -14.87 -0.40 4.12
C CYS A 84 -16.36 -0.74 4.11
N ASP A 85 -16.90 -1.18 2.98
CA ASP A 85 -18.31 -1.59 2.88
C ASP A 85 -18.58 -2.82 3.74
N ALA A 86 -17.73 -3.85 3.62
CA ALA A 86 -17.80 -5.04 4.44
C ALA A 86 -17.74 -4.77 5.95
N LEU A 87 -16.87 -3.85 6.38
CA LEU A 87 -16.75 -3.47 7.80
C LEU A 87 -17.97 -2.71 8.32
N CYS A 88 -18.64 -1.93 7.47
CA CYS A 88 -19.85 -1.18 7.85
C CYS A 88 -21.12 -2.01 7.81
N SER A 89 -21.09 -3.24 7.31
CA SER A 89 -22.26 -4.11 7.16
C SER A 89 -22.83 -4.68 8.46
N TYR A 90 -22.11 -4.54 9.59
CA TYR A 90 -22.48 -5.14 10.89
C TYR A 90 -22.75 -6.66 10.85
N GLY A 91 -22.34 -7.35 9.77
CA GLY A 91 -22.51 -8.78 9.58
C GLY A 91 -21.45 -9.62 10.27
N ASP A 92 -21.67 -10.92 10.31
CA ASP A 92 -20.66 -11.91 10.71
C ASP A 92 -19.52 -12.01 9.68
N THR A 93 -18.52 -12.82 9.97
CA THR A 93 -17.36 -13.05 9.09
C THR A 93 -17.78 -13.54 7.70
N LYS A 94 -18.78 -14.44 7.62
CA LYS A 94 -19.24 -14.99 6.34
C LYS A 94 -19.87 -13.91 5.47
N LYS A 95 -20.79 -13.12 6.02
CA LYS A 95 -21.43 -12.00 5.32
C LYS A 95 -20.41 -10.96 4.83
N LYS A 96 -19.41 -10.62 5.66
CA LYS A 96 -18.33 -9.71 5.26
C LYS A 96 -17.49 -10.27 4.10
N LEU A 97 -17.16 -11.56 4.14
CA LEU A 97 -16.44 -12.21 3.05
C LEU A 97 -17.28 -12.33 1.76
N ASP A 98 -18.60 -12.38 1.87
CA ASP A 98 -19.49 -12.38 0.70
C ASP A 98 -19.61 -10.98 0.08
N ILE A 99 -19.63 -9.92 0.91
CA ILE A 99 -19.56 -8.52 0.41
C ILE A 99 -18.26 -8.28 -0.38
N LEU A 100 -17.11 -8.79 0.07
CA LEU A 100 -15.85 -8.69 -0.69
C LEU A 100 -15.86 -9.40 -2.06
N LYS A 101 -16.89 -10.12 -2.40
CA LYS A 101 -17.08 -10.79 -3.71
C LYS A 101 -18.15 -10.13 -4.56
N ASP A 102 -18.91 -9.22 -3.96
CA ASP A 102 -19.98 -8.50 -4.68
C ASP A 102 -19.32 -7.47 -5.62
N PRO A 103 -19.63 -7.52 -6.93
CA PRO A 103 -19.09 -6.54 -7.86
C PRO A 103 -19.73 -5.14 -7.74
N HIS A 104 -20.76 -4.99 -6.89
CA HIS A 104 -21.45 -3.72 -6.70
C HIS A 104 -20.81 -2.93 -5.56
N CYS A 105 -20.55 -1.67 -5.81
CA CYS A 105 -20.04 -0.74 -4.81
C CYS A 105 -21.17 -0.27 -3.88
N GLY A 106 -21.04 -0.53 -2.58
CA GLY A 106 -22.01 -0.08 -1.59
C GLY A 106 -21.85 1.40 -1.22
N ALA A 107 -22.89 1.97 -0.61
CA ALA A 107 -22.91 3.38 -0.21
C ALA A 107 -21.79 3.73 0.78
N PHE A 108 -21.44 2.85 1.70
CA PHE A 108 -20.36 3.09 2.66
C PHE A 108 -18.99 3.10 1.99
N ALA A 109 -18.76 2.30 0.96
CA ALA A 109 -17.55 2.35 0.15
C ALA A 109 -17.37 3.75 -0.46
N VAL A 110 -18.42 4.29 -1.11
CA VAL A 110 -18.40 5.63 -1.72
C VAL A 110 -18.12 6.71 -0.67
N ILE A 111 -18.85 6.70 0.47
CA ILE A 111 -18.64 7.67 1.55
C ILE A 111 -17.19 7.62 2.07
N ARG A 112 -16.63 6.42 2.25
CA ARG A 112 -15.26 6.24 2.73
C ARG A 112 -14.22 6.65 1.72
N LEU A 113 -14.42 6.39 0.42
CA LEU A 113 -13.55 6.86 -0.65
C LEU A 113 -13.54 8.39 -0.75
N CYS A 114 -14.73 9.03 -0.76
CA CYS A 114 -14.82 10.49 -0.78
C CYS A 114 -14.12 11.10 0.44
N SER A 115 -14.37 10.56 1.64
CA SER A 115 -13.72 11.03 2.87
C SER A 115 -12.20 10.83 2.84
N TYR A 116 -11.74 9.71 2.28
CA TYR A 116 -10.32 9.43 2.08
C TYR A 116 -9.68 10.48 1.17
N PHE A 117 -10.25 10.72 -0.01
CA PHE A 117 -9.69 11.67 -0.98
C PHE A 117 -9.68 13.10 -0.45
N VAL A 118 -10.74 13.54 0.24
CA VAL A 118 -10.78 14.86 0.86
C VAL A 118 -9.66 15.01 1.90
N ALA A 119 -9.50 14.04 2.79
CA ALA A 119 -8.45 14.05 3.80
C ALA A 119 -7.05 13.97 3.19
N TYR A 120 -6.84 13.06 2.24
CA TYR A 120 -5.55 12.86 1.59
C TYR A 120 -5.12 14.09 0.79
N PHE A 121 -6.04 14.67 0.00
CA PHE A 121 -5.79 15.89 -0.75
C PHE A 121 -5.49 17.09 0.16
N ALA A 122 -6.25 17.25 1.24
CA ALA A 122 -5.99 18.32 2.22
C ALA A 122 -4.58 18.20 2.84
N LEU A 123 -4.15 16.98 3.16
CA LEU A 123 -2.78 16.73 3.64
C LEU A 123 -1.74 17.05 2.55
N CYS A 124 -2.00 16.65 1.29
CA CYS A 124 -1.12 16.99 0.17
C CYS A 124 -0.94 18.50 -0.01
N CYS A 125 -2.00 19.29 0.23
CA CYS A 125 -1.92 20.76 0.20
C CYS A 125 -1.02 21.34 1.29
N CYS A 126 -0.86 20.64 2.42
CA CYS A 126 -0.02 21.07 3.54
C CYS A 126 1.47 20.71 3.37
N VAL A 127 1.80 19.83 2.41
CA VAL A 127 3.19 19.38 2.22
C VAL A 127 4.06 20.52 1.64
N GLN A 128 5.12 20.84 2.34
CA GLN A 128 6.20 21.70 1.87
C GLN A 128 7.32 20.80 1.34
N PHE A 129 7.53 20.83 0.04
CA PHE A 129 8.53 19.95 -0.57
C PHE A 129 9.94 20.44 -0.32
N THR A 130 10.78 19.55 0.19
CA THR A 130 12.25 19.64 0.22
C THR A 130 12.82 18.31 -0.28
N PRO A 131 14.09 18.25 -0.72
CA PRO A 131 14.73 16.98 -1.08
C PRO A 131 14.65 15.93 0.04
N GLN A 132 14.77 16.34 1.31
CA GLN A 132 14.64 15.46 2.46
C GLN A 132 13.23 14.90 2.59
N VAL A 133 12.21 15.74 2.46
CA VAL A 133 10.79 15.33 2.47
C VAL A 133 10.51 14.36 1.34
N GLY A 134 11.03 14.61 0.14
CA GLY A 134 10.93 13.70 -1.00
C GLY A 134 11.53 12.33 -0.70
N ALA A 135 12.75 12.30 -0.13
CA ALA A 135 13.43 11.06 0.26
C ALA A 135 12.65 10.30 1.34
N VAL A 136 12.20 10.99 2.39
CA VAL A 136 11.38 10.40 3.48
C VAL A 136 10.09 9.81 2.93
N TRP A 137 9.38 10.53 2.06
CA TRP A 137 8.12 10.06 1.49
C TRP A 137 8.32 8.86 0.56
N LEU A 138 9.35 8.89 -0.30
CA LEU A 138 9.72 7.76 -1.14
C LEU A 138 9.98 6.50 -0.30
N LEU A 139 10.81 6.60 0.74
CA LEU A 139 11.11 5.47 1.63
C LEU A 139 9.86 4.97 2.37
N ALA A 140 8.94 5.86 2.74
CA ALA A 140 7.68 5.50 3.37
C ALA A 140 6.78 4.68 2.42
N LEU A 141 6.66 5.08 1.15
CA LEU A 141 5.92 4.34 0.12
C LEU A 141 6.53 2.96 -0.18
N VAL A 142 7.85 2.83 -0.07
CA VAL A 142 8.55 1.54 -0.19
C VAL A 142 8.29 0.67 1.04
N LEU A 143 8.32 1.27 2.25
CA LEU A 143 8.12 0.57 3.52
C LEU A 143 6.72 -0.06 3.61
N GLU A 144 5.66 0.67 3.26
CA GLU A 144 4.30 0.12 3.36
C GLU A 144 4.08 -1.08 2.43
N ARG A 145 4.66 -1.03 1.21
CA ARG A 145 4.58 -2.14 0.25
C ARG A 145 5.42 -3.34 0.70
N ALA A 146 6.57 -3.08 1.33
CA ALA A 146 7.35 -4.14 1.97
C ALA A 146 6.56 -4.80 3.12
N CYS A 147 5.91 -4.01 3.97
CA CYS A 147 5.03 -4.50 5.03
C CYS A 147 3.82 -5.28 4.48
N SER A 148 3.19 -4.81 3.39
CA SER A 148 2.08 -5.51 2.74
C SER A 148 2.50 -6.87 2.19
N GLY A 149 3.61 -6.93 1.44
CA GLY A 149 4.15 -8.18 0.92
C GLY A 149 4.57 -9.15 2.03
N TYR A 150 5.17 -8.63 3.12
CA TYR A 150 5.47 -9.40 4.31
C TYR A 150 4.20 -10.00 4.94
N ALA A 151 3.14 -9.20 5.07
CA ALA A 151 1.86 -9.64 5.64
C ALA A 151 1.25 -10.78 4.82
N VAL A 152 1.28 -10.71 3.47
CA VAL A 152 0.81 -11.79 2.59
C VAL A 152 1.58 -13.10 2.83
N ALA A 153 2.87 -13.02 3.11
CA ALA A 153 3.68 -14.20 3.38
C ALA A 153 3.59 -14.72 4.83
N ALA A 154 3.17 -13.87 5.80
CA ALA A 154 3.25 -14.15 7.23
C ALA A 154 1.90 -14.39 7.91
N PHE A 155 0.86 -13.63 7.53
CA PHE A 155 -0.43 -13.64 8.22
C PHE A 155 -1.32 -14.82 7.77
N PRO A 156 -2.30 -15.24 8.59
CA PRO A 156 -3.29 -16.23 8.17
C PRO A 156 -4.15 -15.70 7.03
N LEU A 157 -4.49 -16.58 6.09
CA LEU A 157 -5.38 -16.26 4.96
C LEU A 157 -6.83 -16.50 5.34
N ALA A 158 -7.74 -15.59 4.96
CA ALA A 158 -9.17 -15.70 5.20
C ALA A 158 -9.86 -16.71 4.27
N LYS A 159 -9.30 -16.94 3.08
CA LYS A 159 -9.87 -17.80 2.03
C LYS A 159 -8.76 -18.65 1.40
N ASN A 160 -9.13 -19.81 0.87
CA ASN A 160 -8.25 -20.66 0.06
C ASN A 160 -8.35 -20.33 -1.45
N THR A 161 -8.80 -19.14 -1.78
CA THR A 161 -8.99 -18.64 -3.16
C THR A 161 -8.65 -17.15 -3.24
N GLY A 162 -8.54 -16.61 -4.45
CA GLY A 162 -8.26 -15.21 -4.71
C GLY A 162 -6.76 -14.87 -4.74
N LEU A 163 -6.47 -13.61 -5.09
CA LEU A 163 -5.10 -13.16 -5.38
C LEU A 163 -4.13 -13.35 -4.20
N ALA A 164 -4.52 -12.95 -2.99
CA ALA A 164 -3.66 -13.13 -1.81
C ALA A 164 -3.29 -14.60 -1.58
N HIS A 165 -4.25 -15.53 -1.74
CA HIS A 165 -3.99 -16.96 -1.64
C HIS A 165 -3.05 -17.45 -2.76
N THR A 166 -3.29 -17.02 -4.00
CA THR A 166 -2.45 -17.40 -5.15
C THR A 166 -0.99 -16.97 -4.94
N PHE A 167 -0.77 -15.72 -4.52
CA PHE A 167 0.58 -15.22 -4.22
C PHE A 167 1.20 -15.91 -3.00
N ALA A 168 0.46 -16.08 -1.91
CA ALA A 168 0.96 -16.72 -0.70
C ALA A 168 1.33 -18.19 -0.92
N THR A 169 0.61 -18.91 -1.80
CA THR A 169 0.88 -20.33 -2.11
C THR A 169 1.96 -20.53 -3.16
N ALA A 170 2.12 -19.58 -4.08
CA ALA A 170 3.20 -19.61 -5.07
C ALA A 170 4.55 -19.12 -4.49
N ALA A 171 4.51 -18.25 -3.48
CA ALA A 171 5.69 -17.66 -2.88
C ALA A 171 6.52 -18.66 -2.06
N ASP A 172 7.83 -18.49 -2.10
CA ASP A 172 8.74 -19.01 -1.08
C ASP A 172 8.57 -18.15 0.20
N ARG A 173 7.57 -18.51 1.01
CA ARG A 173 7.17 -17.72 2.19
C ARG A 173 8.33 -17.43 3.13
N THR A 174 9.26 -18.37 3.30
CA THR A 174 10.40 -18.21 4.22
C THR A 174 11.36 -17.14 3.69
N THR A 175 11.75 -17.24 2.42
CA THR A 175 12.64 -16.26 1.79
C THR A 175 11.98 -14.89 1.69
N VAL A 176 10.71 -14.83 1.25
CA VAL A 176 9.95 -13.57 1.15
C VAL A 176 9.86 -12.87 2.50
N ARG A 177 9.52 -13.60 3.58
CA ARG A 177 9.46 -13.04 4.94
C ARG A 177 10.80 -12.47 5.41
N ARG A 178 11.90 -13.20 5.15
CA ARG A 178 13.24 -12.74 5.51
C ARG A 178 13.63 -11.48 4.74
N VAL A 179 13.49 -11.50 3.42
CA VAL A 179 13.87 -10.38 2.55
C VAL A 179 13.05 -9.13 2.88
N LEU A 180 11.71 -9.24 2.92
CA LEU A 180 10.86 -8.10 3.20
C LEU A 180 10.93 -7.64 4.66
N GLY A 181 11.17 -8.56 5.60
CA GLY A 181 11.41 -8.21 7.00
C GLY A 181 12.71 -7.41 7.16
N CYS A 182 13.83 -7.89 6.61
CA CYS A 182 15.10 -7.17 6.64
C CYS A 182 14.99 -5.81 5.91
N LEU A 183 14.33 -5.78 4.75
CA LEU A 183 14.09 -4.53 4.02
C LEU A 183 13.28 -3.54 4.86
N SER A 184 12.19 -3.98 5.50
CA SER A 184 11.35 -3.11 6.34
C SER A 184 12.13 -2.54 7.53
N ILE A 185 13.00 -3.33 8.16
CA ILE A 185 13.87 -2.86 9.24
C ILE A 185 14.88 -1.83 8.71
N ALA A 186 15.53 -2.10 7.59
CA ALA A 186 16.49 -1.18 6.99
C ALA A 186 15.84 0.16 6.61
N LEU A 187 14.63 0.12 6.01
CA LEU A 187 13.84 1.30 5.67
C LEU A 187 13.42 2.07 6.92
N ALA A 188 13.00 1.38 7.99
CA ALA A 188 12.66 2.02 9.25
C ALA A 188 13.87 2.76 9.85
N VAL A 189 15.05 2.13 9.88
CA VAL A 189 16.29 2.76 10.34
C VAL A 189 16.65 3.99 9.49
N ALA A 190 16.55 3.88 8.16
CA ALA A 190 16.81 5.00 7.26
C ALA A 190 15.82 6.16 7.48
N LEU A 191 14.53 5.86 7.65
CA LEU A 191 13.51 6.87 7.97
C LEU A 191 13.79 7.55 9.31
N PHE A 192 14.18 6.80 10.35
CA PHE A 192 14.57 7.39 11.63
C PHE A 192 15.77 8.33 11.47
N ALA A 193 16.79 7.93 10.73
CA ALA A 193 17.98 8.74 10.47
C ALA A 193 17.69 10.04 9.71
N LEU A 194 16.63 10.04 8.87
CA LEU A 194 16.19 11.20 8.10
C LEU A 194 15.12 12.06 8.82
N GLY A 195 14.80 11.79 10.08
CA GLY A 195 13.77 12.53 10.83
C GLY A 195 12.32 11.99 10.65
N GLY A 196 12.15 10.93 9.87
CA GLY A 196 10.84 10.32 9.56
C GLY A 196 10.37 9.26 10.58
N GLY A 197 10.88 9.26 11.80
CA GLY A 197 10.54 8.23 12.81
C GLY A 197 9.03 8.14 13.13
N VAL A 198 8.32 9.27 13.08
CA VAL A 198 6.85 9.28 13.29
C VAL A 198 6.12 8.53 12.17
N LEU A 199 6.63 8.56 10.93
CA LEU A 199 6.06 7.80 9.82
C LEU A 199 6.21 6.29 10.05
N VAL A 200 7.33 5.85 10.62
CA VAL A 200 7.53 4.43 10.99
C VAL A 200 6.52 3.99 12.03
N LEU A 201 6.25 4.82 13.05
CA LEU A 201 5.23 4.55 14.06
C LEU A 201 3.83 4.49 13.42
N ALA A 202 3.52 5.41 12.51
CA ALA A 202 2.25 5.42 11.77
C ALA A 202 2.07 4.14 10.93
N ALA A 203 3.11 3.70 10.21
CA ALA A 203 3.11 2.43 9.47
C ALA A 203 2.92 1.22 10.39
N GLY A 204 3.59 1.21 11.54
CA GLY A 204 3.45 0.16 12.56
C GLY A 204 2.02 0.07 13.11
N VAL A 205 1.40 1.22 13.42
CA VAL A 205 -0.02 1.29 13.84
C VAL A 205 -0.94 0.78 12.74
N ALA A 206 -0.70 1.17 11.49
CA ALA A 206 -1.50 0.69 10.35
C ALA A 206 -1.39 -0.84 10.20
N LEU A 207 -0.16 -1.40 10.29
CA LEU A 207 0.09 -2.84 10.17
C LEU A 207 -0.55 -3.63 11.33
N TRP A 208 -0.45 -3.11 12.56
CA TRP A 208 -1.10 -3.72 13.71
C TRP A 208 -2.63 -3.73 13.57
N ARG A 209 -3.22 -2.60 13.15
CA ARG A 209 -4.66 -2.53 12.87
C ARG A 209 -5.07 -3.48 11.75
N TYR A 210 -4.28 -3.56 10.69
CA TYR A 210 -4.50 -4.50 9.59
C TYR A 210 -4.59 -5.93 10.10
N HIS A 211 -3.59 -6.39 10.85
CA HIS A 211 -3.61 -7.73 11.43
C HIS A 211 -4.84 -7.96 12.32
N ARG A 212 -5.15 -7.00 13.23
CA ARG A 212 -6.30 -7.13 14.13
C ARG A 212 -7.64 -7.18 13.40
N VAL A 213 -7.84 -6.33 12.41
CA VAL A 213 -9.07 -6.29 11.61
C VAL A 213 -9.18 -7.56 10.78
N ALA A 214 -8.12 -7.96 10.09
CA ALA A 214 -8.11 -9.16 9.27
C ALA A 214 -8.48 -10.41 10.08
N VAL A 215 -7.81 -10.65 11.20
CA VAL A 215 -8.07 -11.84 12.02
C VAL A 215 -9.44 -11.80 12.68
N LYS A 216 -9.82 -10.66 13.31
CA LYS A 216 -11.07 -10.59 14.08
C LYS A 216 -12.32 -10.51 13.23
N GLN A 217 -12.26 -9.83 12.08
CA GLN A 217 -13.45 -9.52 11.28
C GLN A 217 -13.62 -10.44 10.07
N PHE A 218 -12.51 -11.02 9.57
CA PHE A 218 -12.49 -11.81 8.34
C PHE A 218 -11.86 -13.22 8.51
N GLY A 219 -11.31 -13.52 9.68
CA GLY A 219 -10.61 -14.79 9.94
C GLY A 219 -9.21 -14.88 9.33
N GLY A 220 -8.74 -13.82 8.68
CA GLY A 220 -7.44 -13.73 8.03
C GLY A 220 -7.40 -12.63 6.97
N ILE A 221 -6.31 -12.57 6.19
CA ILE A 221 -6.14 -11.56 5.15
C ILE A 221 -6.76 -11.98 3.81
N THR A 222 -7.17 -10.97 3.01
CA THR A 222 -7.53 -11.06 1.59
C THR A 222 -6.73 -10.03 0.79
N GLY A 223 -6.85 -10.05 -0.54
CA GLY A 223 -6.28 -9.00 -1.41
C GLY A 223 -6.86 -7.62 -1.09
N ASP A 224 -8.17 -7.55 -0.88
CA ASP A 224 -8.92 -6.33 -0.58
C ASP A 224 -8.43 -5.71 0.73
N LEU A 225 -8.26 -6.54 1.77
CA LEU A 225 -7.70 -6.12 3.04
C LEU A 225 -6.24 -5.63 2.92
N ALA A 226 -5.45 -6.18 2.00
CA ALA A 226 -4.11 -5.66 1.72
C ALA A 226 -4.17 -4.28 1.06
N GLY A 227 -5.10 -4.05 0.11
CA GLY A 227 -5.39 -2.74 -0.45
C GLY A 227 -5.85 -1.74 0.63
N TRP A 228 -6.77 -2.17 1.49
CA TRP A 228 -7.23 -1.36 2.63
C TRP A 228 -6.07 -0.95 3.56
N PHE A 229 -5.15 -1.87 3.85
CA PHE A 229 -3.97 -1.57 4.64
C PHE A 229 -3.10 -0.50 3.97
N LEU A 230 -2.80 -0.64 2.68
CA LEU A 230 -1.96 0.32 1.94
C LEU A 230 -2.56 1.73 1.98
N GLN A 231 -3.86 1.89 1.69
CA GLN A 231 -4.51 3.20 1.73
C GLN A 231 -4.51 3.80 3.15
N LYS A 232 -4.69 2.97 4.20
CA LYS A 232 -4.58 3.44 5.59
C LYS A 232 -3.16 3.81 5.98
N ALA A 233 -2.17 3.03 5.55
CA ALA A 233 -0.77 3.31 5.81
C ALA A 233 -0.33 4.61 5.12
N GLU A 234 -0.65 4.78 3.84
CA GLU A 234 -0.38 6.02 3.10
C GLU A 234 -0.98 7.24 3.81
N LEU A 235 -2.27 7.19 4.17
CA LEU A 235 -2.95 8.30 4.84
C LEU A 235 -2.31 8.64 6.20
N TYR A 236 -1.99 7.62 7.01
CA TYR A 236 -1.39 7.83 8.33
C TYR A 236 0.04 8.35 8.22
N MET A 237 0.84 7.83 7.29
CA MET A 237 2.20 8.30 7.06
C MET A 237 2.22 9.71 6.47
N LEU A 238 1.28 10.07 5.59
CA LEU A 238 1.16 11.42 5.06
C LEU A 238 0.78 12.43 6.17
N ALA A 239 -0.15 12.05 7.04
CA ALA A 239 -0.48 12.88 8.21
C ALA A 239 0.71 13.03 9.16
N ALA A 240 1.48 11.96 9.36
CA ALA A 240 2.73 12.00 10.14
C ALA A 240 3.79 12.88 9.48
N LEU A 241 3.92 12.86 8.15
CA LEU A 241 4.84 13.72 7.40
C LEU A 241 4.51 15.20 7.62
N VAL A 242 3.25 15.58 7.43
CA VAL A 242 2.78 16.94 7.66
C VAL A 242 2.99 17.37 9.12
N PHE A 243 2.72 16.47 10.06
CA PHE A 243 3.00 16.72 11.49
C PHE A 243 4.50 16.93 11.76
N CYS A 244 5.39 16.14 11.16
CA CYS A 244 6.84 16.30 11.30
C CYS A 244 7.31 17.65 10.77
N GLN A 245 6.78 18.10 9.63
CA GLN A 245 7.08 19.42 9.06
C GLN A 245 6.58 20.54 9.98
N TRP A 246 5.34 20.41 10.50
CA TRP A 246 4.78 21.41 11.40
C TRP A 246 5.59 21.55 12.71
N LYS A 247 6.20 20.47 13.20
CA LYS A 247 7.05 20.45 14.39
C LYS A 247 8.52 20.78 14.11
N GLY A 248 8.91 20.95 12.85
CA GLY A 248 10.30 21.22 12.47
C GLY A 248 11.24 20.02 12.58
N PHE A 249 10.72 18.80 12.48
CA PHE A 249 11.52 17.56 12.41
C PHE A 249 12.01 17.27 10.97
N LEU A 250 11.33 17.85 9.97
CA LEU A 250 11.60 17.73 8.53
C LEU A 250 11.50 19.09 7.85
#